data_18fabbafcf56d7b097bd4883b45ff109
#
_entry.id   18fabbafcf56d7b097bd4883b45ff109
#
_cell.length_a   1.000
_cell.length_b   1.000
_cell.length_c   1.000
_cell.angle_alpha   90.00
_cell.angle_beta   90.00
_cell.angle_gamma   90.00
#
_symmetry.space_group_name_H-M   'P 1'
#
loop_
_entity.id
_entity.type
_entity.pdbx_description
1 polymer ?
#
loop_
_entity_poly.entity_id
_entity_poly.type
_entity_poly.pdbx_seq_one_letter_code
_entity_poly.pdbx_strand_id
1 'polypeptide(L)'
;MRPTKAPNPTARFQQRPKPNPMARAVQNKPRPGGPPSPRNGNTPLYALQPPVPLSGQGHQIRATMNGSRQVAGSIDIRTAGAGKGFIANLKVDNEHRRRGVAGKLIDAAVATARRQGFSSVSLEARPSDSGITPNALVAMYRRQGFKSVGRTQRGNPLMERKL
;
A
#
# COMPACT_ATOMS: atom_id res chain seq x y z
N MET A 1 78.92 13.79 24.71
CA MET A 1 79.15 12.49 23.99
C MET A 1 78.18 12.37 22.86
N ARG A 2 78.62 11.91 21.77
CA ARG A 2 78.14 12.11 20.39
C ARG A 2 76.72 11.67 20.04
N PRO A 3 76.15 12.30 19.03
CA PRO A 3 74.88 11.94 18.45
C PRO A 3 75.03 10.89 17.37
N THR A 4 74.05 10.01 17.22
CA THR A 4 73.97 9.06 16.08
C THR A 4 72.75 9.36 15.22
N LYS A 5 73.06 9.74 14.10
CA LYS A 5 72.53 9.82 12.75
C LYS A 5 71.37 8.85 12.45
N ALA A 6 70.26 9.42 12.01
CA ALA A 6 69.15 8.69 11.38
C ALA A 6 69.42 8.33 9.92
N PRO A 7 69.00 7.18 9.42
CA PRO A 7 68.92 6.93 8.01
C PRO A 7 67.50 7.17 7.49
N ASN A 8 67.47 7.78 6.34
CA ASN A 8 66.33 8.15 5.51
C ASN A 8 65.64 6.90 4.91
N PRO A 9 64.37 6.71 4.99
CA PRO A 9 63.67 5.71 4.22
C PRO A 9 63.23 6.27 2.88
N THR A 10 63.78 5.72 1.86
CA THR A 10 63.44 5.86 0.45
C THR A 10 61.96 5.64 0.20
N ALA A 11 61.32 6.63 -0.37
CA ALA A 11 59.94 6.55 -0.85
C ALA A 11 59.82 5.51 -1.96
N ARG A 12 59.18 4.41 -1.65
CA ARG A 12 58.77 3.42 -2.64
C ARG A 12 57.48 3.85 -3.27
N PHE A 13 57.55 4.40 -4.47
CA PHE A 13 56.42 4.61 -5.36
C PHE A 13 55.73 3.29 -5.63
N GLN A 14 54.63 3.01 -4.96
CA GLN A 14 53.73 1.93 -5.36
C GLN A 14 52.89 2.42 -6.53
N GLN A 15 53.21 1.88 -7.69
CA GLN A 15 52.41 2.02 -8.90
C GLN A 15 51.00 1.49 -8.65
N ARG A 16 50.00 2.34 -8.78
CA ARG A 16 48.58 1.94 -8.83
C ARG A 16 48.36 1.02 -10.03
N PRO A 17 47.77 -0.18 -9.84
CA PRO A 17 47.41 -1.01 -10.97
C PRO A 17 46.36 -0.30 -11.83
N LYS A 18 46.59 -0.27 -13.14
CA LYS A 18 45.68 0.26 -14.14
C LYS A 18 44.35 -0.52 -14.10
N PRO A 19 43.18 0.14 -14.18
CA PRO A 19 41.91 -0.56 -14.23
C PRO A 19 41.82 -1.40 -15.52
N ASN A 20 41.51 -2.66 -15.35
CA ASN A 20 41.36 -3.63 -16.43
C ASN A 20 40.05 -3.30 -17.22
N PRO A 21 40.11 -3.01 -18.54
CA PRO A 21 38.94 -2.61 -19.30
C PRO A 21 37.97 -3.75 -19.66
N MET A 22 38.18 -4.96 -19.17
CA MET A 22 37.37 -6.14 -19.51
C MET A 22 36.41 -6.62 -18.43
N ALA A 23 36.12 -5.83 -17.40
CA ALA A 23 35.10 -6.16 -16.38
C ALA A 23 33.77 -5.42 -16.60
N ARG A 24 33.30 -5.34 -17.83
CA ARG A 24 31.99 -4.78 -18.16
C ARG A 24 31.13 -5.79 -18.92
N ALA A 25 30.78 -6.86 -18.26
CA ALA A 25 29.63 -7.69 -18.65
C ALA A 25 29.13 -8.44 -17.42
N VAL A 26 28.69 -7.69 -16.39
CA VAL A 26 27.76 -8.27 -15.43
C VAL A 26 26.40 -8.27 -16.13
N GLN A 27 26.12 -9.37 -16.80
CA GLN A 27 24.81 -9.71 -17.30
C GLN A 27 23.85 -9.67 -16.12
N ASN A 28 22.97 -8.65 -16.10
CA ASN A 28 21.78 -8.61 -15.26
C ASN A 28 20.84 -9.76 -15.69
N LYS A 29 21.18 -10.96 -15.24
CA LYS A 29 20.26 -12.09 -15.32
C LYS A 29 19.09 -11.79 -14.40
N PRO A 30 17.84 -11.65 -14.89
CA PRO A 30 16.71 -11.41 -14.03
C PRO A 30 16.54 -12.58 -13.07
N ARG A 31 16.51 -12.31 -11.76
CA ARG A 31 16.20 -13.33 -10.75
C ARG A 31 14.79 -13.82 -11.03
N PRO A 32 14.56 -15.13 -11.20
CA PRO A 32 13.21 -15.67 -11.31
C PRO A 32 12.52 -15.50 -9.95
N GLY A 33 11.38 -14.80 -9.93
CA GLY A 33 10.48 -14.69 -8.78
C GLY A 33 10.44 -13.35 -8.03
N GLY A 34 11.15 -12.31 -8.48
CA GLY A 34 10.95 -10.95 -7.94
C GLY A 34 9.67 -10.29 -8.52
N PRO A 35 8.96 -9.44 -7.75
CA PRO A 35 7.85 -8.68 -8.30
C PRO A 35 8.34 -7.88 -9.51
N PRO A 36 7.58 -7.80 -10.61
CA PRO A 36 7.99 -7.08 -11.81
C PRO A 36 8.32 -5.63 -11.45
N SER A 37 9.53 -5.21 -11.79
CA SER A 37 9.94 -3.80 -11.68
C SER A 37 8.97 -2.94 -12.48
N PRO A 38 8.57 -1.75 -12.00
CA PRO A 38 7.66 -0.87 -12.72
C PRO A 38 8.31 -0.45 -14.04
N ARG A 39 7.88 -1.07 -15.13
CA ARG A 39 8.21 -0.62 -16.47
C ARG A 39 7.40 0.65 -16.74
N ASN A 40 8.08 1.75 -16.91
CA ASN A 40 7.58 3.06 -17.33
C ASN A 40 6.53 3.71 -16.39
N GLY A 41 6.86 4.86 -15.86
CA GLY A 41 6.28 5.67 -14.80
C GLY A 41 4.79 6.00 -14.78
N ASN A 42 3.89 5.26 -15.47
CA ASN A 42 2.47 5.61 -15.47
C ASN A 42 1.50 4.43 -15.37
N THR A 43 1.97 3.19 -15.33
CA THR A 43 1.04 2.06 -15.16
C THR A 43 0.78 1.86 -13.66
N PRO A 44 -0.46 2.01 -13.19
CA PRO A 44 -0.75 1.80 -11.78
C PRO A 44 -0.40 0.37 -11.39
N LEU A 45 0.32 0.20 -10.27
CA LEU A 45 0.77 -1.12 -9.78
C LEU A 45 -0.40 -2.08 -9.51
N TYR A 46 -1.59 -1.54 -9.25
CA TYR A 46 -2.81 -2.29 -8.94
C TYR A 46 -3.96 -1.86 -9.83
N ALA A 47 -4.70 -2.84 -10.36
CA ALA A 47 -5.97 -2.66 -11.05
C ALA A 47 -7.13 -2.95 -10.11
N LEU A 48 -8.18 -2.13 -10.20
CA LEU A 48 -9.44 -2.39 -9.50
C LEU A 48 -10.35 -3.21 -10.41
N GLN A 49 -10.90 -4.30 -9.87
CA GLN A 49 -11.89 -5.11 -10.56
C GLN A 49 -13.28 -4.45 -10.45
N PRO A 50 -14.15 -4.64 -11.45
CA PRO A 50 -15.53 -4.20 -11.35
C PRO A 50 -16.19 -4.72 -10.07
N PRO A 51 -17.12 -3.95 -9.45
CA PRO A 51 -17.88 -4.40 -8.30
C PRO A 51 -18.66 -5.67 -8.61
N VAL A 52 -18.49 -6.70 -7.79
CA VAL A 52 -19.23 -7.97 -7.89
C VAL A 52 -20.34 -7.97 -6.85
N PRO A 53 -21.59 -8.27 -7.24
CA PRO A 53 -22.69 -8.39 -6.29
C PRO A 53 -22.40 -9.41 -5.19
N LEU A 54 -22.76 -9.08 -3.96
CA LEU A 54 -22.75 -10.01 -2.83
C LEU A 54 -24.18 -10.54 -2.60
N SER A 55 -24.27 -11.71 -2.00
CA SER A 55 -25.55 -12.21 -1.47
C SER A 55 -26.10 -11.18 -0.46
N GLY A 56 -27.28 -10.62 -0.72
CA GLY A 56 -27.82 -9.46 -0.03
C GLY A 56 -27.49 -8.15 -0.77
N GLN A 57 -27.88 -7.02 -0.15
CA GLN A 57 -27.74 -5.71 -0.79
C GLN A 57 -26.32 -5.15 -0.66
N GLY A 58 -25.40 -5.61 -1.50
CA GLY A 58 -24.03 -5.14 -1.43
C GLY A 58 -23.18 -5.53 -2.63
N HIS A 59 -21.96 -4.97 -2.68
CA HIS A 59 -20.96 -5.25 -3.70
C HIS A 59 -19.58 -5.40 -3.07
N GLN A 60 -18.79 -6.31 -3.61
CA GLN A 60 -17.38 -6.45 -3.29
C GLN A 60 -16.53 -5.87 -4.42
N ILE A 61 -15.52 -5.09 -4.06
CA ILE A 61 -14.51 -4.57 -4.97
C ILE A 61 -13.17 -5.21 -4.60
N ARG A 62 -12.44 -5.67 -5.60
CA ARG A 62 -11.12 -6.28 -5.43
C ARG A 62 -10.05 -5.46 -6.13
N ALA A 63 -8.90 -5.36 -5.52
CA ALA A 63 -7.69 -4.86 -6.14
C ALA A 63 -6.80 -6.05 -6.49
N THR A 64 -6.36 -6.13 -7.73
CA THR A 64 -5.40 -7.13 -8.21
C THR A 64 -4.10 -6.46 -8.61
N MET A 65 -3.00 -7.17 -8.54
CA MET A 65 -1.75 -6.70 -9.07
C MET A 65 -1.78 -6.73 -10.60
N ASN A 66 -1.32 -5.65 -11.24
CA ASN A 66 -1.29 -5.57 -12.72
C ASN A 66 -0.49 -6.72 -13.33
N GLY A 67 -1.07 -7.36 -14.33
CA GLY A 67 -0.49 -8.53 -15.00
C GLY A 67 -0.61 -9.82 -14.19
N SER A 68 -1.34 -9.83 -13.06
CA SER A 68 -1.56 -11.01 -12.23
C SER A 68 -3.05 -11.12 -11.85
N ARG A 69 -3.51 -12.34 -11.61
CA ARG A 69 -4.83 -12.60 -11.01
C ARG A 69 -4.79 -12.56 -9.47
N GLN A 70 -3.62 -12.34 -8.89
CA GLN A 70 -3.46 -12.31 -7.43
C GLN A 70 -4.21 -11.10 -6.84
N VAL A 71 -5.10 -11.39 -5.88
CA VAL A 71 -5.85 -10.36 -5.17
C VAL A 71 -4.93 -9.73 -4.13
N ALA A 72 -4.72 -8.43 -4.22
CA ALA A 72 -3.92 -7.64 -3.27
C ALA A 72 -4.76 -7.11 -2.11
N GLY A 73 -6.07 -7.06 -2.27
CA GLY A 73 -7.00 -6.63 -1.24
C GLY A 73 -8.44 -6.55 -1.74
N SER A 74 -9.37 -6.39 -0.81
CA SER A 74 -10.79 -6.29 -1.09
C SER A 74 -11.50 -5.36 -0.11
N ILE A 75 -12.69 -4.89 -0.49
CA ILE A 75 -13.57 -4.06 0.30
C ILE A 75 -15.02 -4.37 -0.07
N ASP A 76 -15.91 -4.38 0.91
CA ASP A 76 -17.33 -4.53 0.68
C ASP A 76 -18.04 -3.19 0.87
N ILE A 77 -19.01 -2.89 0.03
CA ILE A 77 -20.00 -1.82 0.24
C ILE A 77 -21.39 -2.45 0.32
N ARG A 78 -22.14 -2.11 1.35
CA ARG A 78 -23.48 -2.65 1.63
C ARG A 78 -24.47 -1.53 1.84
N THR A 79 -25.73 -1.79 1.55
CA THR A 79 -26.81 -0.88 1.90
C THR A 79 -27.04 -0.92 3.41
N ALA A 80 -27.07 0.27 4.04
CA ALA A 80 -27.35 0.43 5.47
C ALA A 80 -28.75 0.99 5.75
N GLY A 81 -29.62 0.98 4.74
CA GLY A 81 -30.97 1.58 4.80
C GLY A 81 -30.96 3.09 4.56
N ALA A 82 -32.13 3.65 4.31
CA ALA A 82 -32.38 5.11 4.16
C ALA A 82 -31.38 5.85 3.23
N GLY A 83 -30.99 5.25 2.12
CA GLY A 83 -30.05 5.87 1.17
C GLY A 83 -28.63 6.01 1.71
N LYS A 84 -28.23 5.20 2.68
CA LYS A 84 -26.89 5.17 3.26
C LYS A 84 -26.15 3.88 2.92
N GLY A 85 -24.86 3.98 2.70
CA GLY A 85 -23.96 2.84 2.52
C GLY A 85 -23.14 2.52 3.78
N PHE A 86 -22.75 1.27 3.91
CA PHE A 86 -21.80 0.80 4.95
C PHE A 86 -20.64 0.09 4.30
N ILE A 87 -19.45 0.59 4.58
CA ILE A 87 -18.20 -0.02 4.12
C ILE A 87 -17.74 -1.03 5.16
N ALA A 88 -17.50 -2.26 4.72
CA ALA A 88 -17.08 -3.37 5.57
C ALA A 88 -15.91 -4.12 4.94
N ASN A 89 -15.31 -5.01 5.73
CA ASN A 89 -14.33 -6.00 5.27
C ASN A 89 -13.19 -5.46 4.42
N LEU A 90 -12.71 -4.23 4.73
CA LEU A 90 -11.49 -3.72 4.10
C LEU A 90 -10.32 -4.61 4.52
N LYS A 91 -9.79 -5.34 3.57
CA LYS A 91 -8.63 -6.22 3.76
C LYS A 91 -7.58 -5.92 2.70
N VAL A 92 -6.34 -5.81 3.12
CA VAL A 92 -5.17 -5.71 2.24
C VAL A 92 -4.16 -6.75 2.70
N ASP A 93 -3.71 -7.57 1.78
CA ASP A 93 -2.72 -8.61 2.09
C ASP A 93 -1.40 -7.98 2.56
N ASN A 94 -0.73 -8.65 3.48
CA ASN A 94 0.45 -8.12 4.17
C ASN A 94 1.53 -7.61 3.21
N GLU A 95 1.79 -8.36 2.14
CA GLU A 95 2.78 -8.03 1.12
C GLU A 95 2.44 -6.76 0.31
N HIS A 96 1.16 -6.36 0.33
CA HIS A 96 0.64 -5.23 -0.44
C HIS A 96 0.29 -4.01 0.43
N ARG A 97 0.52 -4.09 1.75
CA ARG A 97 0.31 -2.97 2.67
C ARG A 97 1.30 -1.83 2.43
N ARG A 98 0.94 -0.63 2.88
CA ARG A 98 1.71 0.62 2.73
C ARG A 98 2.02 1.01 1.28
N ARG A 99 1.32 0.40 0.32
CA ARG A 99 1.44 0.69 -1.13
C ARG A 99 0.22 1.41 -1.70
N GLY A 100 -0.62 2.01 -0.83
CA GLY A 100 -1.80 2.78 -1.24
C GLY A 100 -3.04 1.96 -1.63
N VAL A 101 -2.99 0.63 -1.55
CA VAL A 101 -4.11 -0.26 -1.95
C VAL A 101 -5.39 0.04 -1.19
N ALA A 102 -5.30 0.23 0.14
CA ALA A 102 -6.46 0.56 0.97
C ALA A 102 -7.15 1.86 0.52
N GLY A 103 -6.37 2.90 0.22
CA GLY A 103 -6.91 4.17 -0.28
C GLY A 103 -7.67 3.99 -1.59
N LYS A 104 -7.09 3.29 -2.57
CA LYS A 104 -7.75 3.00 -3.85
C LYS A 104 -9.05 2.21 -3.68
N LEU A 105 -9.08 1.22 -2.78
CA LEU A 105 -10.27 0.44 -2.48
C LEU A 105 -11.36 1.31 -1.84
N ILE A 106 -11.01 2.17 -0.90
CA ILE A 106 -11.96 3.11 -0.26
C ILE A 106 -12.53 4.09 -1.29
N ASP A 107 -11.68 4.67 -2.15
CA ASP A 107 -12.14 5.58 -3.20
C ASP A 107 -13.10 4.88 -4.18
N ALA A 108 -12.81 3.64 -4.55
CA ALA A 108 -13.69 2.84 -5.39
C ALA A 108 -15.03 2.51 -4.71
N ALA A 109 -15.01 2.19 -3.42
CA ALA A 109 -16.23 1.96 -2.64
C ALA A 109 -17.08 3.23 -2.56
N VAL A 110 -16.47 4.38 -2.30
CA VAL A 110 -17.14 5.70 -2.30
C VAL A 110 -17.72 6.02 -3.68
N ALA A 111 -16.97 5.80 -4.77
CA ALA A 111 -17.49 6.02 -6.12
C ALA A 111 -18.66 5.07 -6.45
N THR A 112 -18.60 3.82 -6.00
CA THR A 112 -19.71 2.86 -6.16
C THR A 112 -20.94 3.29 -5.37
N ALA A 113 -20.76 3.74 -4.13
CA ALA A 113 -21.83 4.26 -3.30
C ALA A 113 -22.54 5.47 -3.94
N ARG A 114 -21.77 6.40 -4.54
CA ARG A 114 -22.35 7.54 -5.30
C ARG A 114 -23.17 7.06 -6.49
N ARG A 115 -22.68 6.10 -7.27
CA ARG A 115 -23.43 5.54 -8.40
C ARG A 115 -24.71 4.84 -7.98
N GLN A 116 -24.77 4.31 -6.76
CA GLN A 116 -25.95 3.70 -6.17
C GLN A 116 -26.90 4.72 -5.54
N GLY A 117 -26.60 6.02 -5.59
CA GLY A 117 -27.43 7.09 -5.06
C GLY A 117 -27.39 7.21 -3.54
N PHE A 118 -26.37 6.67 -2.87
CA PHE A 118 -26.23 6.89 -1.43
C PHE A 118 -25.81 8.32 -1.13
N SER A 119 -26.40 8.90 -0.08
CA SER A 119 -26.10 10.26 0.40
C SER A 119 -24.87 10.29 1.34
N SER A 120 -24.58 9.17 1.98
CA SER A 120 -23.41 9.02 2.84
C SER A 120 -22.95 7.56 2.92
N VAL A 121 -21.72 7.37 3.34
CA VAL A 121 -21.16 6.06 3.67
C VAL A 121 -20.57 6.10 5.06
N SER A 122 -20.79 5.05 5.83
CA SER A 122 -20.20 4.85 7.16
C SER A 122 -19.32 3.62 7.20
N LEU A 123 -18.44 3.56 8.19
CA LEU A 123 -17.59 2.40 8.47
C LEU A 123 -17.22 2.37 9.95
N GLU A 124 -16.86 1.19 10.42
CA GLU A 124 -16.29 0.97 11.75
C GLU A 124 -14.76 0.87 11.64
N ALA A 125 -14.05 1.73 12.38
CA ALA A 125 -12.59 1.68 12.45
C ALA A 125 -12.14 0.57 13.42
N ARG A 126 -12.33 -0.68 12.99
CA ARG A 126 -11.95 -1.89 13.73
C ARG A 126 -10.70 -2.53 13.11
N PRO A 127 -9.59 -2.67 13.87
CA PRO A 127 -8.45 -3.44 13.40
C PRO A 127 -8.85 -4.88 13.11
N SER A 128 -8.43 -5.41 11.97
CA SER A 128 -8.65 -6.81 11.60
C SER A 128 -7.51 -7.72 12.06
N ASP A 129 -6.39 -7.13 12.43
CA ASP A 129 -5.21 -7.84 12.94
C ASP A 129 -4.42 -6.96 13.94
N SER A 130 -3.49 -7.59 14.67
CA SER A 130 -2.72 -6.97 15.75
C SER A 130 -1.69 -5.92 15.30
N GLY A 131 -1.48 -5.76 13.99
CA GLY A 131 -0.44 -4.85 13.46
C GLY A 131 -0.91 -3.41 13.24
N ILE A 132 -2.21 -3.12 13.43
CA ILE A 132 -2.79 -1.79 13.17
C ILE A 132 -3.57 -1.34 14.39
N THR A 133 -3.23 -0.16 14.92
CA THR A 133 -3.97 0.41 16.05
C THR A 133 -5.27 1.11 15.58
N PRO A 134 -6.32 1.19 16.42
CA PRO A 134 -7.53 1.93 16.10
C PRO A 134 -7.26 3.39 15.70
N ASN A 135 -6.31 4.04 16.36
CA ASN A 135 -5.93 5.43 16.06
C ASN A 135 -5.30 5.57 14.68
N ALA A 136 -4.48 4.61 14.25
CA ALA A 136 -3.89 4.61 12.92
C ALA A 136 -4.97 4.44 11.83
N LEU A 137 -5.98 3.59 12.08
CA LEU A 137 -7.13 3.45 11.18
C LEU A 137 -7.95 4.73 11.10
N VAL A 138 -8.27 5.35 12.23
CA VAL A 138 -8.99 6.63 12.26
C VAL A 138 -8.23 7.70 11.48
N ALA A 139 -6.91 7.80 11.65
CA ALA A 139 -6.08 8.74 10.91
C ALA A 139 -6.09 8.46 9.39
N MET A 140 -6.06 7.19 8.99
CA MET A 140 -6.18 6.77 7.59
C MET A 140 -7.54 7.17 7.00
N TYR A 141 -8.65 6.85 7.67
CA TYR A 141 -10.00 7.19 7.21
C TYR A 141 -10.25 8.69 7.18
N ARG A 142 -9.70 9.47 8.14
CA ARG A 142 -9.77 10.94 8.10
C ARG A 142 -9.13 11.50 6.84
N ARG A 143 -7.98 10.99 6.41
CA ARG A 143 -7.34 11.38 5.15
C ARG A 143 -8.18 11.06 3.92
N GLN A 144 -9.08 10.08 4.03
CA GLN A 144 -10.07 9.72 3.01
C GLN A 144 -11.39 10.51 3.15
N GLY A 145 -11.43 11.56 3.97
CA GLY A 145 -12.57 12.43 4.13
C GLY A 145 -13.67 11.93 5.08
N PHE A 146 -13.41 10.87 5.85
CA PHE A 146 -14.33 10.41 6.87
C PHE A 146 -14.18 11.23 8.16
N LYS A 147 -15.31 11.48 8.83
CA LYS A 147 -15.37 12.15 10.12
C LYS A 147 -15.88 11.16 11.18
N SER A 148 -15.37 11.26 12.40
CA SER A 148 -15.87 10.46 13.51
C SER A 148 -17.26 10.98 13.90
N VAL A 149 -18.24 10.07 13.96
CA VAL A 149 -19.65 10.39 14.29
C VAL A 149 -20.13 9.70 15.56
N GLY A 150 -19.30 8.86 16.17
CA GLY A 150 -19.62 8.16 17.40
C GLY A 150 -18.78 6.91 17.60
N ARG A 151 -19.34 5.98 18.36
CA ARG A 151 -18.79 4.65 18.61
C ARG A 151 -19.84 3.58 18.41
N THR A 152 -19.42 2.41 17.98
CA THR A 152 -20.28 1.23 17.93
C THR A 152 -20.49 0.66 19.34
N GLN A 153 -21.45 -0.25 19.51
CA GLN A 153 -21.67 -0.98 20.78
C GLN A 153 -20.41 -1.70 21.27
N ARG A 154 -19.49 -2.05 20.37
CA ARG A 154 -18.20 -2.67 20.70
C ARG A 154 -17.11 -1.64 21.06
N GLY A 155 -17.44 -0.35 21.15
CA GLY A 155 -16.52 0.73 21.48
C GLY A 155 -15.62 1.19 20.34
N ASN A 156 -15.73 0.60 19.14
CA ASN A 156 -14.90 1.01 17.99
C ASN A 156 -15.40 2.34 17.40
N PRO A 157 -14.52 3.21 16.92
CA PRO A 157 -14.92 4.45 16.28
C PRO A 157 -15.79 4.21 15.06
N LEU A 158 -16.98 4.84 15.02
CA LEU A 158 -17.86 4.91 13.87
C LEU A 158 -17.52 6.18 13.09
N MET A 159 -17.29 6.03 11.80
CA MET A 159 -16.91 7.13 10.93
C MET A 159 -17.86 7.24 9.75
N GLU A 160 -18.15 8.45 9.30
CA GLU A 160 -19.04 8.74 8.18
C GLU A 160 -18.41 9.74 7.21
N ARG A 161 -18.72 9.57 5.93
CA ARG A 161 -18.40 10.50 4.86
C ARG A 161 -19.66 10.81 4.06
N LYS A 162 -20.01 12.09 3.92
CA LYS A 162 -21.06 12.56 3.00
C LYS A 162 -20.58 12.46 1.57
N LEU A 163 -21.46 12.14 0.63
CA LEU A 163 -21.15 11.87 -0.77
C LEU A 163 -21.60 13.01 -1.70
#